data_ff325e8fb3fe505e1fd3d5df3f9461cc
#
_entry.id   ff325e8fb3fe505e1fd3d5df3f9461cc
#
_cell.length_a   1.000
_cell.length_b   1.000
_cell.length_c   1.000
_cell.angle_alpha   90.00
_cell.angle_beta   90.00
_cell.angle_gamma   90.00
#
_symmetry.space_group_name_H-M   'P 1'
#
loop_
_entity.id
_entity.type
_entity.pdbx_description
1 polymer ?
#
loop_
_entity_poly.entity_id
_entity_poly.type
_entity_poly.pdbx_seq_one_letter_code
_entity_poly.pdbx_strand_id
1 'polypeptide(L)'
;MKKTVVTITGIRPDFIRMAFVFKELDKHFNHILVHTGQHYDNKLSDVFFKQLDIRTPDHILSSGKSSSNHFEQLAYLSVEVPKLFEKHNIQPDLILFLGDSNSAAVSLPLKKAGYKIGHIEAGMRSYDKRMLEEINRTVCDHCSDILFVYHQDYKQQIFQENIKKNVFVVGNTIVEPLQLFEEKIRKEPKKNNMILMDIHRPENFNFKDRLENAIHFANLCIEKYGLPVKLLYFKRLQDKLTEFSLKLGKVEMIELLPYEEYLSTVYNSKFIISDSGTGQEEPALLGTQVVVPRDFTERPQSYENNCSVKLCINKGETNFDEVFTWLESDKKMGTGWLGNGNTSKEIIGHIIDFFKE
;
A
#
# COMPACT_ATOMS: atom_id res chain seq x y z
N MET A 1 -3.66 -21.03 -27.76
CA MET A 1 -3.36 -21.26 -26.33
C MET A 1 -3.62 -19.97 -25.56
N LYS A 2 -4.09 -20.05 -24.31
CA LYS A 2 -4.18 -18.85 -23.45
C LYS A 2 -2.77 -18.32 -23.21
N LYS A 3 -2.61 -17.00 -23.20
CA LYS A 3 -1.37 -16.32 -22.80
C LYS A 3 -1.07 -16.59 -21.34
N THR A 4 0.20 -16.70 -20.97
CA THR A 4 0.66 -16.91 -19.60
C THR A 4 1.03 -15.58 -18.97
N VAL A 5 0.32 -15.20 -17.89
CA VAL A 5 0.61 -14.02 -17.10
C VAL A 5 1.07 -14.48 -15.71
N VAL A 6 2.23 -14.01 -15.29
CA VAL A 6 2.77 -14.29 -13.95
C VAL A 6 2.65 -13.05 -13.10
N THR A 7 2.08 -13.17 -11.91
CA THR A 7 2.12 -12.11 -10.90
C THR A 7 3.12 -12.46 -9.80
N ILE A 8 3.97 -11.49 -9.43
CA ILE A 8 4.98 -11.66 -8.39
C ILE A 8 4.70 -10.64 -7.28
N THR A 9 4.36 -11.13 -6.10
CA THR A 9 4.03 -10.29 -4.94
C THR A 9 4.49 -10.97 -3.64
N GLY A 10 4.59 -10.23 -2.54
CA GLY A 10 5.16 -10.82 -1.34
C GLY A 10 4.82 -10.16 -0.02
N ILE A 11 4.07 -9.07 -0.04
CA ILE A 11 3.63 -8.40 1.17
C ILE A 11 2.10 -8.33 1.24
N ARG A 12 1.57 -8.30 2.46
CA ARG A 12 0.14 -8.31 2.74
C ARG A 12 -0.67 -7.22 2.00
N PRO A 13 -0.24 -5.95 1.96
CA PRO A 13 -0.97 -4.92 1.23
C PRO A 13 -1.16 -5.23 -0.25
N ASP A 14 -0.15 -5.86 -0.88
CA ASP A 14 -0.21 -6.21 -2.30
C ASP A 14 -1.32 -7.24 -2.57
N PHE A 15 -1.48 -8.24 -1.70
CA PHE A 15 -2.54 -9.24 -1.85
C PHE A 15 -3.92 -8.62 -1.73
N ILE A 16 -4.12 -7.68 -0.81
CA ILE A 16 -5.39 -6.96 -0.67
C ILE A 16 -5.69 -6.20 -1.97
N ARG A 17 -4.74 -5.41 -2.46
CA ARG A 17 -4.88 -4.56 -3.65
C ARG A 17 -5.03 -5.38 -4.93
N MET A 18 -4.40 -6.54 -5.01
CA MET A 18 -4.44 -7.41 -6.19
C MET A 18 -5.60 -8.42 -6.18
N ALA A 19 -6.38 -8.52 -5.12
CA ALA A 19 -7.39 -9.57 -4.95
C ALA A 19 -8.34 -9.71 -6.16
N PHE A 20 -8.85 -8.60 -6.66
CA PHE A 20 -9.74 -8.59 -7.81
C PHE A 20 -8.98 -8.73 -9.14
N VAL A 21 -7.77 -8.20 -9.24
CA VAL A 21 -6.91 -8.40 -10.40
C VAL A 21 -6.56 -9.87 -10.57
N PHE A 22 -6.23 -10.60 -9.49
CA PHE A 22 -5.98 -12.04 -9.55
C PHE A 22 -7.18 -12.80 -10.09
N LYS A 23 -8.40 -12.50 -9.59
CA LYS A 23 -9.64 -13.14 -10.06
C LYS A 23 -9.89 -12.90 -11.54
N GLU A 24 -9.66 -11.70 -12.02
CA GLU A 24 -9.83 -11.39 -13.44
C GLU A 24 -8.73 -12.04 -14.29
N LEU A 25 -7.47 -12.07 -13.84
CA LEU A 25 -6.38 -12.80 -14.51
C LEU A 25 -6.70 -14.30 -14.64
N ASP A 26 -7.19 -14.95 -13.58
CA ASP A 26 -7.55 -16.37 -13.59
C ASP A 26 -8.63 -16.71 -14.63
N LYS A 27 -9.57 -15.78 -14.90
CA LYS A 27 -10.62 -15.96 -15.90
C LYS A 27 -10.09 -15.90 -17.34
N HIS A 28 -9.16 -14.98 -17.60
CA HIS A 28 -8.77 -14.62 -18.96
C HIS A 28 -7.46 -15.26 -19.43
N PHE A 29 -6.53 -15.57 -18.52
CA PHE A 29 -5.18 -16.03 -18.83
C PHE A 29 -4.85 -17.38 -18.17
N ASN A 30 -3.74 -17.98 -18.57
CA ASN A 30 -3.03 -18.95 -17.76
C ASN A 30 -2.26 -18.17 -16.69
N HIS A 31 -2.92 -17.89 -15.55
CA HIS A 31 -2.37 -17.05 -14.50
C HIS A 31 -1.58 -17.87 -13.49
N ILE A 32 -0.34 -17.47 -13.24
CA ILE A 32 0.56 -18.07 -12.25
C ILE A 32 0.84 -17.02 -11.17
N LEU A 33 0.44 -17.32 -9.94
CA LEU A 33 0.64 -16.46 -8.78
C LEU A 33 1.87 -16.93 -7.98
N VAL A 34 2.91 -16.08 -7.93
CA VAL A 34 4.15 -16.34 -7.20
C VAL A 34 4.20 -15.44 -5.97
N HIS A 35 4.27 -16.05 -4.79
CA HIS A 35 4.51 -15.36 -3.53
C HIS A 35 6.01 -15.35 -3.22
N THR A 36 6.62 -14.18 -3.06
CA THR A 36 8.07 -14.05 -2.80
C THR A 36 8.49 -14.52 -1.40
N GLY A 37 7.54 -14.65 -0.47
CA GLY A 37 7.80 -15.04 0.91
C GLY A 37 8.43 -13.94 1.77
N GLN A 38 8.38 -12.67 1.33
CA GLN A 38 8.95 -11.54 2.07
C GLN A 38 8.30 -11.37 3.45
N HIS A 39 6.96 -11.46 3.52
CA HIS A 39 6.20 -11.47 4.77
C HIS A 39 5.20 -12.65 4.73
N TYR A 40 5.69 -13.86 4.98
CA TYR A 40 4.83 -15.04 4.99
C TYR A 40 4.64 -15.53 6.43
N ASP A 41 3.50 -15.18 7.02
CA ASP A 41 2.97 -15.78 8.24
C ASP A 41 1.70 -16.56 7.89
N ASN A 42 1.75 -17.88 8.03
CA ASN A 42 0.66 -18.78 7.65
C ASN A 42 -0.68 -18.37 8.28
N LYS A 43 -0.68 -17.94 9.56
CA LYS A 43 -1.91 -17.63 10.28
C LYS A 43 -2.57 -16.33 9.82
N LEU A 44 -1.76 -15.29 9.58
CA LEU A 44 -2.28 -13.99 9.13
C LEU A 44 -2.63 -14.03 7.63
N SER A 45 -1.82 -14.69 6.79
CA SER A 45 -2.08 -14.81 5.36
C SER A 45 -3.37 -15.59 5.07
N ASP A 46 -3.63 -16.68 5.77
CA ASP A 46 -4.82 -17.51 5.59
C ASP A 46 -6.13 -16.75 5.86
N VAL A 47 -6.14 -15.86 6.85
CA VAL A 47 -7.31 -15.02 7.16
C VAL A 47 -7.62 -14.09 5.99
N PHE A 48 -6.60 -13.43 5.42
CA PHE A 48 -6.78 -12.52 4.28
C PHE A 48 -7.23 -13.25 3.02
N PHE A 49 -6.58 -14.36 2.71
CA PHE A 49 -6.94 -15.16 1.53
C PHE A 49 -8.41 -15.61 1.60
N LYS A 50 -8.87 -16.00 2.79
CA LYS A 50 -10.28 -16.36 2.98
C LYS A 50 -11.22 -15.16 2.89
N GLN A 51 -10.89 -14.04 3.55
CA GLN A 51 -11.76 -12.84 3.56
C GLN A 51 -11.93 -12.23 2.16
N LEU A 52 -10.88 -12.25 1.34
CA LEU A 52 -10.87 -11.69 -0.01
C LEU A 52 -11.10 -12.75 -1.09
N ASP A 53 -11.29 -14.02 -0.69
CA ASP A 53 -11.46 -15.15 -1.61
C ASP A 53 -10.31 -15.21 -2.66
N ILE A 54 -9.08 -15.12 -2.17
CA ILE A 54 -7.86 -15.26 -2.96
C ILE A 54 -7.42 -16.71 -2.93
N ARG A 55 -7.15 -17.29 -4.10
CA ARG A 55 -6.62 -18.66 -4.17
C ARG A 55 -5.20 -18.75 -3.62
N THR A 56 -4.81 -19.94 -3.23
CA THR A 56 -3.44 -20.23 -2.82
C THR A 56 -2.46 -19.89 -3.96
N PRO A 57 -1.31 -19.24 -3.68
CA PRO A 57 -0.27 -19.05 -4.68
C PRO A 57 0.23 -20.38 -5.26
N ASP A 58 0.50 -20.42 -6.58
CA ASP A 58 1.04 -21.60 -7.26
C ASP A 58 2.44 -21.93 -6.76
N HIS A 59 3.21 -20.89 -6.44
CA HIS A 59 4.57 -21.03 -5.92
C HIS A 59 4.83 -20.05 -4.79
N ILE A 60 5.55 -20.52 -3.76
CA ILE A 60 5.97 -19.71 -2.62
C ILE A 60 7.49 -19.81 -2.48
N LEU A 61 8.16 -18.67 -2.60
CA LEU A 61 9.59 -18.52 -2.34
C LEU A 61 9.82 -18.21 -0.85
N SER A 62 11.07 -18.05 -0.45
CA SER A 62 11.44 -17.88 0.96
C SER A 62 12.34 -16.66 1.19
N SER A 63 12.11 -15.54 0.49
CA SER A 63 13.00 -14.37 0.56
C SER A 63 13.11 -13.79 1.97
N GLY A 64 12.02 -13.74 2.73
CA GLY A 64 12.02 -13.24 4.11
C GLY A 64 12.71 -14.15 5.12
N LYS A 65 12.81 -15.46 4.82
CA LYS A 65 13.57 -16.41 5.64
C LYS A 65 15.05 -16.43 5.27
N SER A 66 15.37 -16.10 4.01
CA SER A 66 16.75 -16.10 3.50
C SER A 66 17.55 -14.92 4.03
N SER A 67 16.91 -13.78 4.26
CA SER A 67 17.54 -12.59 4.82
C SER A 67 16.54 -11.57 5.39
N SER A 68 16.99 -10.80 6.38
CA SER A 68 16.29 -9.62 6.90
C SER A 68 16.66 -8.32 6.15
N ASN A 69 17.65 -8.37 5.26
CA ASN A 69 18.19 -7.19 4.59
C ASN A 69 17.66 -7.12 3.15
N HIS A 70 17.29 -5.92 2.72
CA HIS A 70 16.65 -5.67 1.42
C HIS A 70 17.54 -6.07 0.24
N PHE A 71 18.84 -5.83 0.34
CA PHE A 71 19.80 -6.21 -0.71
C PHE A 71 19.84 -7.72 -0.92
N GLU A 72 19.98 -8.49 0.16
CA GLU A 72 20.04 -9.95 0.09
C GLU A 72 18.70 -10.56 -0.37
N GLN A 73 17.58 -9.98 0.04
CA GLN A 73 16.27 -10.38 -0.47
C GLN A 73 16.16 -10.16 -1.99
N LEU A 74 16.62 -9.01 -2.49
CA LEU A 74 16.63 -8.72 -3.92
C LEU A 74 17.57 -9.68 -4.66
N ALA A 75 18.77 -9.93 -4.16
CA ALA A 75 19.73 -10.87 -4.75
C ALA A 75 19.12 -12.29 -4.83
N TYR A 76 18.52 -12.76 -3.75
CA TYR A 76 17.82 -14.04 -3.70
C TYR A 76 16.71 -14.12 -4.77
N LEU A 77 15.80 -13.15 -4.81
CA LEU A 77 14.69 -13.16 -5.76
C LEU A 77 15.18 -13.07 -7.21
N SER A 78 16.24 -12.29 -7.47
CA SER A 78 16.83 -12.15 -8.81
C SER A 78 17.35 -13.47 -9.36
N VAL A 79 17.76 -14.38 -8.49
CA VAL A 79 18.25 -15.72 -8.86
C VAL A 79 17.14 -16.76 -8.86
N GLU A 80 16.30 -16.78 -7.83
CA GLU A 80 15.33 -17.85 -7.62
C GLU A 80 14.09 -17.74 -8.52
N VAL A 81 13.68 -16.52 -8.93
CA VAL A 81 12.54 -16.37 -9.84
C VAL A 81 12.83 -16.96 -11.22
N PRO A 82 13.96 -16.67 -11.92
CA PRO A 82 14.30 -17.34 -13.16
C PRO A 82 14.43 -18.85 -13.01
N LYS A 83 15.08 -19.34 -11.94
CA LYS A 83 15.19 -20.78 -11.68
C LYS A 83 13.82 -21.45 -11.48
N LEU A 84 12.88 -20.76 -10.82
CA LEU A 84 11.52 -21.23 -10.67
C LEU A 84 10.88 -21.44 -12.05
N PHE A 85 11.05 -20.48 -12.96
CA PHE A 85 10.50 -20.57 -14.32
C PHE A 85 11.11 -21.74 -15.09
N GLU A 86 12.41 -21.91 -15.04
CA GLU A 86 13.09 -23.05 -15.67
C GLU A 86 12.62 -24.40 -15.10
N LYS A 87 12.60 -24.53 -13.77
CA LYS A 87 12.23 -25.76 -13.08
C LYS A 87 10.82 -26.24 -13.42
N HIS A 88 9.88 -25.30 -13.59
CA HIS A 88 8.47 -25.60 -13.83
C HIS A 88 8.03 -25.38 -15.27
N ASN A 89 8.99 -25.14 -16.20
CA ASN A 89 8.73 -24.85 -17.61
C ASN A 89 7.74 -23.69 -17.83
N ILE A 90 7.82 -22.65 -16.96
CA ILE A 90 6.99 -21.46 -17.05
C ILE A 90 7.59 -20.53 -18.09
N GLN A 91 6.80 -20.17 -19.10
CA GLN A 91 7.16 -19.18 -20.12
C GLN A 91 6.19 -18.01 -20.05
N PRO A 92 6.51 -16.95 -19.28
CA PRO A 92 5.63 -15.80 -19.16
C PRO A 92 5.55 -15.02 -20.47
N ASP A 93 4.34 -14.74 -20.95
CA ASP A 93 4.09 -13.71 -21.96
C ASP A 93 4.14 -12.30 -21.36
N LEU A 94 3.80 -12.19 -20.05
CA LEU A 94 3.87 -10.96 -19.27
C LEU A 94 4.08 -11.28 -17.79
N ILE A 95 4.95 -10.52 -17.12
CA ILE A 95 5.12 -10.56 -15.67
C ILE A 95 4.58 -9.26 -15.07
N LEU A 96 3.65 -9.35 -14.13
CA LEU A 96 3.04 -8.21 -13.46
C LEU A 96 3.59 -8.03 -12.05
N PHE A 97 3.91 -6.78 -11.74
CA PHE A 97 4.23 -6.30 -10.40
C PHE A 97 3.19 -5.29 -9.94
N LEU A 98 3.06 -5.15 -8.62
CA LEU A 98 2.28 -4.08 -8.00
C LEU A 98 3.18 -3.31 -7.03
N GLY A 99 3.08 -1.98 -7.10
CA GLY A 99 3.66 -1.07 -6.10
C GLY A 99 5.19 -1.10 -6.08
N ASP A 100 5.74 -1.12 -4.88
CA ASP A 100 7.12 -0.70 -4.64
C ASP A 100 7.90 -1.58 -3.66
N SER A 101 7.34 -2.73 -3.29
CA SER A 101 8.03 -3.69 -2.43
C SER A 101 9.28 -4.28 -3.11
N ASN A 102 10.09 -5.04 -2.37
CA ASN A 102 11.26 -5.73 -2.95
C ASN A 102 10.89 -6.65 -4.12
N SER A 103 9.63 -7.10 -4.18
CA SER A 103 9.13 -7.87 -5.33
C SER A 103 9.21 -7.07 -6.63
N ALA A 104 8.87 -5.77 -6.61
CA ALA A 104 8.91 -4.91 -7.80
C ALA A 104 10.34 -4.65 -8.30
N ALA A 105 11.33 -4.62 -7.39
CA ALA A 105 12.73 -4.44 -7.75
C ALA A 105 13.30 -5.57 -8.62
N VAL A 106 12.67 -6.78 -8.60
CA VAL A 106 13.06 -7.91 -9.45
C VAL A 106 12.73 -7.66 -10.93
N SER A 107 11.96 -6.65 -11.24
CA SER A 107 11.66 -6.25 -12.63
C SER A 107 12.92 -6.01 -13.45
N LEU A 108 13.97 -5.41 -12.89
CA LEU A 108 15.22 -5.13 -13.59
C LEU A 108 15.95 -6.41 -14.07
N PRO A 109 16.29 -7.39 -13.23
CA PRO A 109 16.92 -8.61 -13.68
C PRO A 109 16.04 -9.41 -14.66
N LEU A 110 14.73 -9.43 -14.45
CA LEU A 110 13.81 -10.12 -15.37
C LEU A 110 13.70 -9.41 -16.73
N LYS A 111 13.69 -8.07 -16.75
CA LYS A 111 13.75 -7.31 -18.00
C LYS A 111 15.04 -7.59 -18.77
N LYS A 112 16.19 -7.66 -18.07
CA LYS A 112 17.49 -8.02 -18.70
C LYS A 112 17.52 -9.46 -19.21
N ALA A 113 16.72 -10.35 -18.63
CA ALA A 113 16.53 -11.71 -19.14
C ALA A 113 15.55 -11.80 -20.32
N GLY A 114 14.99 -10.66 -20.79
CA GLY A 114 14.15 -10.59 -21.98
C GLY A 114 12.65 -10.72 -21.74
N TYR A 115 12.20 -10.79 -20.49
CA TYR A 115 10.77 -10.87 -20.16
C TYR A 115 10.05 -9.54 -20.39
N LYS A 116 8.78 -9.60 -20.78
CA LYS A 116 7.88 -8.44 -20.79
C LYS A 116 7.37 -8.19 -19.36
N ILE A 117 7.40 -6.92 -18.96
CA ILE A 117 7.05 -6.47 -17.59
C ILE A 117 5.84 -5.54 -17.66
N GLY A 118 4.92 -5.71 -16.73
CA GLY A 118 3.85 -4.76 -16.46
C GLY A 118 3.89 -4.28 -15.00
N HIS A 119 3.56 -3.02 -14.78
CA HIS A 119 3.55 -2.41 -13.46
C HIS A 119 2.20 -1.78 -13.14
N ILE A 120 1.59 -2.23 -12.05
CA ILE A 120 0.37 -1.68 -11.47
C ILE A 120 0.77 -0.76 -10.32
N GLU A 121 0.08 0.38 -10.14
CA GLU A 121 0.49 1.46 -9.24
C GLU A 121 1.73 2.22 -9.75
N ALA A 122 1.87 2.30 -11.05
CA ALA A 122 2.97 2.99 -11.69
C ALA A 122 2.86 4.53 -11.55
N GLY A 123 3.97 5.21 -11.64
CA GLY A 123 4.04 6.67 -11.72
C GLY A 123 3.91 7.43 -10.41
N MET A 124 3.68 6.77 -9.30
CA MET A 124 3.71 7.41 -7.99
C MET A 124 5.13 7.87 -7.63
N ARG A 125 5.26 9.08 -7.09
CA ARG A 125 6.54 9.64 -6.62
C ARG A 125 6.35 10.41 -5.33
N SER A 126 7.16 10.07 -4.33
CA SER A 126 7.32 10.87 -3.10
C SER A 126 8.48 11.83 -3.19
N TYR A 127 9.44 11.54 -4.07
CA TYR A 127 10.74 12.21 -4.18
C TYR A 127 11.60 12.11 -2.91
N ASP A 128 11.21 11.29 -1.94
CA ASP A 128 11.96 11.04 -0.72
C ASP A 128 12.98 9.91 -0.95
N LYS A 129 14.22 10.30 -1.20
CA LYS A 129 15.32 9.35 -1.44
C LYS A 129 15.71 8.49 -0.23
N ARG A 130 15.16 8.77 0.96
CA ARG A 130 15.33 7.92 2.14
C ARG A 130 14.51 6.64 2.03
N MET A 131 13.44 6.66 1.20
CA MET A 131 12.57 5.52 0.96
C MET A 131 13.16 4.58 -0.09
N LEU A 132 13.38 3.33 0.29
CA LEU A 132 13.82 2.29 -0.66
C LEU A 132 12.73 1.99 -1.71
N GLU A 133 11.49 2.13 -1.33
CA GLU A 133 10.32 1.98 -2.19
C GLU A 133 10.33 2.97 -3.36
N GLU A 134 10.85 4.19 -3.16
CA GLU A 134 10.97 5.18 -4.24
C GLU A 134 11.92 4.71 -5.35
N ILE A 135 13.00 4.03 -4.97
CA ILE A 135 13.95 3.41 -5.91
C ILE A 135 13.26 2.27 -6.65
N ASN A 136 12.60 1.37 -5.90
CA ASN A 136 11.97 0.18 -6.46
C ASN A 136 10.91 0.52 -7.51
N ARG A 137 10.00 1.48 -7.20
CA ARG A 137 8.93 1.88 -8.12
C ARG A 137 9.47 2.56 -9.37
N THR A 138 10.47 3.44 -9.22
CA THR A 138 11.10 4.11 -10.36
C THR A 138 11.76 3.11 -11.29
N VAL A 139 12.52 2.17 -10.75
CA VAL A 139 13.16 1.10 -11.55
C VAL A 139 12.11 0.23 -12.23
N CYS A 140 11.05 -0.16 -11.53
CA CYS A 140 9.99 -0.99 -12.10
C CYS A 140 9.26 -0.26 -13.25
N ASP A 141 8.95 1.04 -13.09
CA ASP A 141 8.35 1.85 -14.15
C ASP A 141 9.22 1.84 -15.41
N HIS A 142 10.53 2.09 -15.27
CA HIS A 142 11.46 2.13 -16.40
C HIS A 142 11.75 0.76 -17.03
N CYS A 143 11.49 -0.33 -16.33
CA CYS A 143 11.60 -1.69 -16.86
C CYS A 143 10.32 -2.17 -17.55
N SER A 144 9.20 -1.46 -17.39
CA SER A 144 7.88 -1.95 -17.81
C SER A 144 7.55 -1.65 -19.25
N ASP A 145 6.91 -2.62 -19.90
CA ASP A 145 6.37 -2.53 -21.28
C ASP A 145 4.93 -2.02 -21.28
N ILE A 146 4.21 -2.16 -20.14
CA ILE A 146 2.86 -1.68 -19.92
C ILE A 146 2.72 -1.18 -18.48
N LEU A 147 2.13 0.00 -18.30
CA LEU A 147 2.02 0.68 -17.01
C LEU A 147 0.57 1.05 -16.72
N PHE A 148 0.12 0.72 -15.53
CA PHE A 148 -1.22 1.03 -15.02
C PHE A 148 -1.10 2.03 -13.89
N VAL A 149 -1.51 3.25 -14.15
CA VAL A 149 -1.45 4.35 -13.18
C VAL A 149 -2.83 4.60 -12.59
N TYR A 150 -2.88 5.00 -11.34
CA TYR A 150 -4.15 5.19 -10.63
C TYR A 150 -4.84 6.52 -10.94
N HIS A 151 -4.06 7.56 -11.28
CA HIS A 151 -4.57 8.91 -11.54
C HIS A 151 -3.87 9.55 -12.73
N GLN A 152 -4.51 10.57 -13.32
CA GLN A 152 -3.97 11.30 -14.46
C GLN A 152 -2.63 11.98 -14.13
N ASP A 153 -2.43 12.44 -12.90
CA ASP A 153 -1.17 13.07 -12.48
C ASP A 153 0.00 12.08 -12.53
N TYR A 154 -0.24 10.82 -12.16
CA TYR A 154 0.79 9.79 -12.27
C TYR A 154 1.14 9.46 -13.73
N LYS A 155 0.15 9.53 -14.63
CA LYS A 155 0.43 9.44 -16.08
C LYS A 155 1.30 10.58 -16.56
N GLN A 156 1.02 11.80 -16.11
CA GLN A 156 1.84 12.95 -16.44
C GLN A 156 3.26 12.81 -15.88
N GLN A 157 3.39 12.30 -14.65
CA GLN A 157 4.68 12.01 -14.03
C GLN A 157 5.52 11.04 -14.88
N ILE A 158 4.92 9.92 -15.31
CA ILE A 158 5.55 8.94 -16.19
C ILE A 158 5.96 9.58 -17.53
N PHE A 159 5.13 10.47 -18.07
CA PHE A 159 5.45 11.18 -19.32
C PHE A 159 6.62 12.15 -19.15
N GLN A 160 6.77 12.81 -18.00
CA GLN A 160 7.91 13.67 -17.68
C GLN A 160 9.21 12.85 -17.60
N GLU A 161 9.14 11.60 -17.19
CA GLU A 161 10.25 10.65 -17.18
C GLU A 161 10.51 10.00 -18.56
N ASN A 162 9.88 10.51 -19.61
CA ASN A 162 10.02 10.10 -21.00
C ASN A 162 9.51 8.68 -21.32
N ILE A 163 8.65 8.12 -20.50
CA ILE A 163 7.92 6.87 -20.79
C ILE A 163 6.55 7.26 -21.40
N LYS A 164 6.35 7.03 -22.71
CA LYS A 164 5.21 7.61 -23.45
C LYS A 164 4.26 6.58 -24.06
N LYS A 165 4.58 5.30 -23.96
CA LYS A 165 3.78 4.23 -24.56
C LYS A 165 3.19 3.32 -23.50
N ASN A 166 2.02 2.78 -23.78
CA ASN A 166 1.34 1.79 -22.95
C ASN A 166 1.16 2.23 -21.49
N VAL A 167 0.76 3.49 -21.29
CA VAL A 167 0.48 4.07 -19.96
C VAL A 167 -1.02 4.36 -19.85
N PHE A 168 -1.71 3.62 -18.99
CA PHE A 168 -3.16 3.62 -18.86
C PHE A 168 -3.60 4.09 -17.47
N VAL A 169 -4.56 5.02 -17.42
CA VAL A 169 -5.20 5.44 -16.16
C VAL A 169 -6.35 4.49 -15.88
N VAL A 170 -6.28 3.75 -14.79
CA VAL A 170 -7.22 2.67 -14.49
C VAL A 170 -7.95 2.83 -13.14
N GLY A 171 -7.61 3.86 -12.35
CA GLY A 171 -8.10 3.98 -10.97
C GLY A 171 -7.34 3.07 -9.99
N ASN A 172 -7.66 3.20 -8.71
CA ASN A 172 -6.95 2.52 -7.63
C ASN A 172 -7.53 1.14 -7.36
N THR A 173 -6.68 0.13 -7.32
CA THR A 173 -7.05 -1.26 -7.05
C THR A 173 -7.60 -1.51 -5.65
N ILE A 174 -7.42 -0.56 -4.68
CA ILE A 174 -7.94 -0.69 -3.32
C ILE A 174 -9.46 -0.51 -3.23
N VAL A 175 -10.08 0.12 -4.25
CA VAL A 175 -11.52 0.43 -4.23
C VAL A 175 -12.36 -0.85 -4.22
N GLU A 176 -12.01 -1.82 -5.08
CA GLU A 176 -12.78 -3.06 -5.22
C GLU A 176 -12.75 -3.93 -3.95
N PRO A 177 -11.60 -4.19 -3.30
CA PRO A 177 -11.55 -4.90 -2.02
C PRO A 177 -12.36 -4.22 -0.91
N LEU A 178 -12.34 -2.88 -0.85
CA LEU A 178 -13.10 -2.15 0.15
C LEU A 178 -14.61 -2.27 -0.10
N GLN A 179 -15.05 -2.15 -1.35
CA GLN A 179 -16.48 -2.30 -1.73
C GLN A 179 -17.07 -3.64 -1.29
N LEU A 180 -16.25 -4.70 -1.23
CA LEU A 180 -16.70 -6.01 -0.74
C LEU A 180 -17.24 -5.95 0.71
N PHE A 181 -16.70 -5.07 1.53
CA PHE A 181 -17.07 -4.93 2.95
C PHE A 181 -17.92 -3.69 3.22
N GLU A 182 -18.04 -2.76 2.27
CA GLU A 182 -18.63 -1.44 2.48
C GLU A 182 -20.07 -1.50 2.97
N GLU A 183 -20.91 -2.33 2.34
CA GLU A 183 -22.32 -2.48 2.73
C GLU A 183 -22.45 -2.95 4.19
N LYS A 184 -21.64 -3.94 4.57
CA LYS A 184 -21.64 -4.47 5.94
C LYS A 184 -21.16 -3.44 6.95
N ILE A 185 -20.09 -2.69 6.62
CA ILE A 185 -19.51 -1.69 7.49
C ILE A 185 -20.47 -0.51 7.71
N ARG A 186 -21.14 -0.06 6.64
CA ARG A 186 -22.07 1.08 6.70
C ARG A 186 -23.48 0.73 7.19
N LYS A 187 -23.74 -0.54 7.52
CA LYS A 187 -25.04 -0.96 8.06
C LYS A 187 -25.42 -0.21 9.33
N GLU A 188 -24.43 0.07 10.18
CA GLU A 188 -24.58 0.86 11.39
C GLU A 188 -24.06 2.29 11.16
N PRO A 189 -24.67 3.30 11.81
CA PRO A 189 -24.19 4.67 11.76
C PRO A 189 -22.75 4.79 12.30
N LYS A 190 -21.97 5.68 11.72
CA LYS A 190 -20.60 5.97 12.14
C LYS A 190 -20.55 6.45 13.60
N LYS A 191 -19.76 5.81 14.44
CA LYS A 191 -19.73 6.07 15.91
C LYS A 191 -18.85 7.25 16.29
N ASN A 192 -17.78 7.53 15.58
CA ASN A 192 -16.79 8.56 15.88
C ASN A 192 -16.28 8.49 17.35
N ASN A 193 -16.09 7.30 17.89
CA ASN A 193 -15.89 7.05 19.32
C ASN A 193 -14.44 6.77 19.70
N MET A 194 -13.51 6.84 18.75
CA MET A 194 -12.08 6.66 18.96
C MET A 194 -11.27 7.40 17.91
N ILE A 195 -9.96 7.41 18.08
CA ILE A 195 -8.95 7.81 17.11
C ILE A 195 -8.03 6.60 16.91
N LEU A 196 -7.87 6.14 15.67
CA LEU A 196 -6.93 5.07 15.36
C LEU A 196 -5.56 5.68 15.01
N MET A 197 -4.49 5.08 15.52
CA MET A 197 -3.11 5.50 15.22
C MET A 197 -2.32 4.33 14.62
N ASP A 198 -1.64 4.59 13.51
CA ASP A 198 -0.83 3.61 12.79
C ASP A 198 0.50 4.24 12.39
N ILE A 199 1.57 3.89 13.11
CA ILE A 199 2.94 4.37 12.88
C ILE A 199 3.83 3.15 12.66
N HIS A 200 4.27 2.95 11.43
CA HIS A 200 5.10 1.80 11.06
C HIS A 200 6.23 2.12 10.08
N ARG A 201 6.39 3.39 9.69
CA ARG A 201 7.45 3.82 8.78
C ARG A 201 8.76 4.09 9.51
N PRO A 202 9.89 3.53 9.01
CA PRO A 202 11.23 3.76 9.58
C PRO A 202 11.58 5.25 9.70
N GLU A 203 11.12 6.08 8.76
CA GLU A 203 11.33 7.53 8.74
C GLU A 203 10.72 8.26 9.95
N ASN A 204 9.78 7.59 10.65
CA ASN A 204 9.18 8.10 11.87
C ASN A 204 9.72 7.38 13.09
N PHE A 205 9.56 6.06 13.19
CA PHE A 205 9.86 5.35 14.44
C PHE A 205 11.37 5.20 14.72
N ASN A 206 12.26 5.33 13.73
CA ASN A 206 13.71 5.29 13.96
C ASN A 206 14.27 6.59 14.57
N PHE A 207 13.50 7.66 14.64
CA PHE A 207 13.94 8.95 15.15
C PHE A 207 13.16 9.31 16.42
N LYS A 208 13.88 9.40 17.56
CA LYS A 208 13.29 9.63 18.87
C LYS A 208 12.37 10.85 18.91
N ASP A 209 12.87 12.00 18.43
CA ASP A 209 12.13 13.27 18.48
C ASP A 209 10.82 13.19 17.65
N ARG A 210 10.85 12.52 16.50
CA ARG A 210 9.67 12.33 15.65
C ARG A 210 8.62 11.45 16.32
N LEU A 211 9.06 10.32 16.86
CA LEU A 211 8.17 9.40 17.57
C LEU A 211 7.57 10.03 18.82
N GLU A 212 8.36 10.78 19.59
CA GLU A 212 7.92 11.53 20.75
C GLU A 212 6.86 12.58 20.38
N ASN A 213 7.09 13.37 19.31
CA ASN A 213 6.12 14.36 18.83
C ASN A 213 4.82 13.72 18.32
N ALA A 214 4.90 12.56 17.65
CA ALA A 214 3.70 11.82 17.23
C ALA A 214 2.88 11.33 18.43
N ILE A 215 3.53 10.80 19.46
CA ILE A 215 2.88 10.39 20.73
C ILE A 215 2.31 11.59 21.47
N HIS A 216 3.04 12.71 21.49
CA HIS A 216 2.58 13.95 22.12
C HIS A 216 1.30 14.46 21.44
N PHE A 217 1.29 14.53 20.10
CA PHE A 217 0.08 14.90 19.35
C PHE A 217 -1.10 13.98 19.67
N ALA A 218 -0.86 12.66 19.74
CA ALA A 218 -1.89 11.69 20.09
C ALA A 218 -2.48 11.94 21.51
N ASN A 219 -1.64 12.28 22.50
CA ASN A 219 -2.10 12.64 23.84
C ASN A 219 -2.89 13.96 23.86
N LEU A 220 -2.48 14.97 23.09
CA LEU A 220 -3.26 16.20 22.90
C LEU A 220 -4.62 15.92 22.27
N CYS A 221 -4.72 14.98 21.34
CA CYS A 221 -6.00 14.54 20.80
C CYS A 221 -6.92 13.94 21.86
N ILE A 222 -6.38 13.12 22.78
CA ILE A 222 -7.16 12.57 23.90
C ILE A 222 -7.70 13.71 24.80
N GLU A 223 -6.87 14.69 25.11
CA GLU A 223 -7.25 15.83 25.95
C GLU A 223 -8.31 16.72 25.27
N LYS A 224 -8.14 16.97 23.98
CA LYS A 224 -9.04 17.84 23.22
C LYS A 224 -10.41 17.21 22.95
N TYR A 225 -10.43 15.92 22.55
CA TYR A 225 -11.68 15.27 22.09
C TYR A 225 -12.32 14.36 23.14
N GLY A 226 -11.63 14.02 24.23
CA GLY A 226 -12.12 13.06 25.23
C GLY A 226 -12.29 11.64 24.69
N LEU A 227 -11.59 11.29 23.60
CA LEU A 227 -11.68 10.00 22.93
C LEU A 227 -10.41 9.19 23.11
N PRO A 228 -10.50 7.85 23.25
CA PRO A 228 -9.31 7.01 23.29
C PRO A 228 -8.56 7.05 21.97
N VAL A 229 -7.22 7.09 22.03
CA VAL A 229 -6.35 6.86 20.89
C VAL A 229 -5.81 5.44 20.96
N LYS A 230 -6.07 4.64 19.93
CA LYS A 230 -5.64 3.25 19.81
C LYS A 230 -4.53 3.12 18.79
N LEU A 231 -3.33 2.75 19.25
CA LEU A 231 -2.11 2.58 18.45
C LEU A 231 -1.97 1.12 18.04
N LEU A 232 -1.89 0.85 16.74
CA LEU A 232 -1.63 -0.50 16.23
C LEU A 232 -0.23 -0.98 16.60
N TYR A 233 -0.14 -2.19 17.11
CA TYR A 233 1.12 -2.82 17.50
C TYR A 233 1.95 -3.23 16.29
N PHE A 234 3.19 -2.75 16.24
CA PHE A 234 4.24 -3.26 15.36
C PHE A 234 5.49 -3.55 16.18
N LYS A 235 6.06 -4.73 16.02
CA LYS A 235 7.22 -5.14 16.80
C LYS A 235 8.37 -4.12 16.70
N ARG A 236 8.68 -3.63 15.48
CA ARG A 236 9.76 -2.64 15.27
C ARG A 236 9.49 -1.32 16.01
N LEU A 237 8.24 -0.88 16.04
CA LEU A 237 7.83 0.30 16.80
C LEU A 237 8.00 0.07 18.30
N GLN A 238 7.54 -1.08 18.81
CA GLN A 238 7.69 -1.44 20.23
C GLN A 238 9.16 -1.51 20.65
N ASP A 239 10.03 -2.11 19.81
CA ASP A 239 11.47 -2.16 20.07
C ASP A 239 12.06 -0.75 20.20
N LYS A 240 11.64 0.19 19.34
CA LYS A 240 12.09 1.60 19.38
C LYS A 240 11.53 2.39 20.55
N LEU A 241 10.28 2.18 20.94
CA LEU A 241 9.71 2.76 22.15
C LEU A 241 10.54 2.36 23.38
N THR A 242 10.93 1.10 23.45
CA THR A 242 11.78 0.57 24.55
C THR A 242 13.19 1.17 24.49
N GLU A 243 13.83 1.16 23.31
CA GLU A 243 15.18 1.71 23.08
C GLU A 243 15.25 3.19 23.49
N PHE A 244 14.26 3.99 23.12
CA PHE A 244 14.23 5.42 23.41
C PHE A 244 13.66 5.75 24.78
N SER A 245 13.19 4.74 25.55
CA SER A 245 12.51 4.89 26.83
C SER A 245 11.29 5.83 26.76
N LEU A 246 10.56 5.81 25.65
CA LEU A 246 9.36 6.61 25.43
C LEU A 246 8.14 5.95 26.07
N LYS A 247 7.32 6.77 26.74
CA LYS A 247 6.04 6.35 27.31
C LYS A 247 4.89 6.82 26.41
N LEU A 248 3.90 5.97 26.22
CA LEU A 248 2.72 6.28 25.41
C LEU A 248 1.75 7.29 26.07
N GLY A 249 1.91 7.56 27.37
CA GLY A 249 0.96 8.39 28.11
C GLY A 249 -0.40 7.70 28.23
N LYS A 250 -1.45 8.33 27.71
CA LYS A 250 -2.82 7.79 27.69
C LYS A 250 -3.16 7.01 26.42
N VAL A 251 -2.23 6.88 25.48
CA VAL A 251 -2.43 6.12 24.23
C VAL A 251 -2.42 4.63 24.52
N GLU A 252 -3.44 3.92 24.04
CA GLU A 252 -3.61 2.48 24.21
C GLU A 252 -3.03 1.72 23.00
N MET A 253 -2.15 0.74 23.24
CA MET A 253 -1.65 -0.13 22.20
C MET A 253 -2.60 -1.32 22.01
N ILE A 254 -2.94 -1.62 20.76
CA ILE A 254 -3.81 -2.74 20.38
C ILE A 254 -3.13 -3.62 19.34
N GLU A 255 -3.49 -4.90 19.29
CA GLU A 255 -3.00 -5.84 18.27
C GLU A 255 -3.43 -5.45 16.85
N LEU A 256 -2.70 -5.97 15.85
CA LEU A 256 -3.08 -5.81 14.46
C LEU A 256 -4.44 -6.45 14.19
N LEU A 257 -5.29 -5.72 13.51
CA LEU A 257 -6.64 -6.15 13.20
C LEU A 257 -6.72 -6.94 11.88
N PRO A 258 -7.61 -7.94 11.77
CA PRO A 258 -8.04 -8.49 10.50
C PRO A 258 -8.58 -7.37 9.58
N TYR A 259 -8.53 -7.57 8.26
CA TYR A 259 -8.81 -6.48 7.32
C TYR A 259 -10.21 -5.87 7.47
N GLU A 260 -11.26 -6.70 7.55
CA GLU A 260 -12.63 -6.23 7.75
C GLU A 260 -12.77 -5.45 9.08
N GLU A 261 -12.17 -5.94 10.15
CA GLU A 261 -12.20 -5.28 11.45
C GLU A 261 -11.42 -3.96 11.44
N TYR A 262 -10.28 -3.91 10.73
CA TYR A 262 -9.54 -2.69 10.48
C TYR A 262 -10.40 -1.64 9.76
N LEU A 263 -11.04 -2.02 8.64
CA LEU A 263 -11.93 -1.11 7.90
C LEU A 263 -13.10 -0.61 8.77
N SER A 264 -13.71 -1.50 9.56
CA SER A 264 -14.77 -1.14 10.50
C SER A 264 -14.27 -0.18 11.58
N THR A 265 -13.05 -0.38 12.09
CA THR A 265 -12.40 0.49 13.07
C THR A 265 -12.10 1.86 12.48
N VAL A 266 -11.58 1.91 11.24
CA VAL A 266 -11.36 3.15 10.48
C VAL A 266 -12.67 3.91 10.29
N TYR A 267 -13.73 3.22 9.85
CA TYR A 267 -15.06 3.83 9.66
C TYR A 267 -15.60 4.46 10.95
N ASN A 268 -15.44 3.77 12.08
CA ASN A 268 -15.93 4.24 13.39
C ASN A 268 -15.01 5.24 14.09
N SER A 269 -13.83 5.49 13.55
CA SER A 269 -12.91 6.49 14.08
C SER A 269 -13.37 7.90 13.71
N LYS A 270 -13.15 8.86 14.62
CA LYS A 270 -13.37 10.29 14.35
C LYS A 270 -12.45 10.78 13.23
N PHE A 271 -11.19 10.40 13.29
CA PHE A 271 -10.16 10.49 12.26
C PHE A 271 -9.07 9.45 12.57
N ILE A 272 -8.09 9.29 11.70
CA ILE A 272 -6.93 8.45 11.97
C ILE A 272 -5.63 9.26 11.91
N ILE A 273 -4.61 8.79 12.60
CA ILE A 273 -3.23 9.29 12.52
C ILE A 273 -2.42 8.16 11.88
N SER A 274 -1.98 8.32 10.63
CA SER A 274 -1.32 7.22 9.93
C SER A 274 -0.20 7.69 9.00
N ASP A 275 0.93 6.99 9.04
CA ASP A 275 2.03 7.15 8.08
C ASP A 275 1.96 6.12 6.93
N SER A 276 0.90 5.31 6.88
CA SER A 276 0.64 4.35 5.81
C SER A 276 0.30 5.04 4.48
N GLY A 277 0.74 4.46 3.37
CA GLY A 277 0.29 4.88 2.04
C GLY A 277 -1.20 4.59 1.83
N THR A 278 -1.63 3.34 2.03
CA THR A 278 -3.04 2.93 1.95
C THR A 278 -3.90 3.61 3.03
N GLY A 279 -3.30 4.00 4.15
CA GLY A 279 -3.93 4.80 5.19
C GLY A 279 -4.38 6.20 4.73
N GLN A 280 -4.05 6.64 3.51
CA GLN A 280 -4.59 7.85 2.88
C GLN A 280 -5.71 7.53 1.87
N GLU A 281 -5.90 6.28 1.50
CA GLU A 281 -6.84 5.81 0.47
C GLU A 281 -8.12 5.21 1.08
N GLU A 282 -7.97 4.15 1.87
CA GLU A 282 -9.09 3.43 2.49
C GLU A 282 -9.96 4.32 3.40
N PRO A 283 -9.39 5.14 4.29
CA PRO A 283 -10.18 6.03 5.12
C PRO A 283 -10.97 7.06 4.33
N ALA A 284 -10.40 7.58 3.22
CA ALA A 284 -11.10 8.51 2.33
C ALA A 284 -12.37 7.89 1.78
N LEU A 285 -12.31 6.63 1.31
CA LEU A 285 -13.47 5.88 0.83
C LEU A 285 -14.52 5.66 1.92
N LEU A 286 -14.10 5.51 3.17
CA LEU A 286 -14.99 5.33 4.32
C LEU A 286 -15.50 6.64 4.93
N GLY A 287 -15.09 7.80 4.40
CA GLY A 287 -15.47 9.11 4.93
C GLY A 287 -14.79 9.42 6.27
N THR A 288 -13.55 8.98 6.46
CA THR A 288 -12.74 9.22 7.65
C THR A 288 -11.49 10.01 7.26
N GLN A 289 -11.28 11.17 7.90
CA GLN A 289 -10.12 12.03 7.66
C GLN A 289 -8.83 11.41 8.21
N VAL A 290 -7.70 11.80 7.61
CA VAL A 290 -6.39 11.28 7.98
C VAL A 290 -5.42 12.39 8.33
N VAL A 291 -4.78 12.29 9.48
CA VAL A 291 -3.63 13.09 9.88
C VAL A 291 -2.36 12.31 9.52
N VAL A 292 -1.54 12.87 8.63
CA VAL A 292 -0.40 12.17 8.01
C VAL A 292 0.93 12.70 8.55
N PRO A 293 1.60 11.99 9.47
CA PRO A 293 2.90 12.40 10.02
C PRO A 293 4.05 12.03 9.06
N ARG A 294 4.03 12.56 7.84
CA ARG A 294 5.07 12.32 6.82
C ARG A 294 5.55 13.63 6.23
N ASP A 295 6.85 13.70 5.92
CA ASP A 295 7.43 14.87 5.25
C ASP A 295 6.97 14.95 3.79
N PHE A 296 6.87 13.79 3.14
CA PHE A 296 6.51 13.59 1.74
C PHE A 296 5.41 12.54 1.60
N THR A 297 4.64 12.62 0.55
CA THR A 297 3.65 11.60 0.20
C THR A 297 3.66 11.37 -1.31
N GLU A 298 3.46 10.14 -1.71
CA GLU A 298 3.19 9.77 -3.08
C GLU A 298 1.71 9.92 -3.48
N ARG A 299 0.89 10.47 -2.59
CA ARG A 299 -0.58 10.65 -2.74
C ARG A 299 -1.01 12.09 -2.46
N PRO A 300 -0.51 13.09 -3.22
CA PRO A 300 -0.87 14.49 -3.01
C PRO A 300 -2.37 14.74 -3.15
N GLN A 301 -3.07 13.94 -3.97
CA GLN A 301 -4.51 14.04 -4.19
C GLN A 301 -5.31 13.88 -2.90
N SER A 302 -4.79 13.15 -1.90
CA SER A 302 -5.47 13.01 -0.61
C SER A 302 -5.55 14.34 0.15
N TYR A 303 -4.53 15.19 0.03
CA TYR A 303 -4.53 16.55 0.60
C TYR A 303 -5.42 17.49 -0.22
N GLU A 304 -5.28 17.49 -1.54
CA GLU A 304 -6.02 18.35 -2.46
C GLU A 304 -7.53 18.13 -2.37
N ASN A 305 -7.95 16.91 -2.07
CA ASN A 305 -9.35 16.53 -1.93
C ASN A 305 -9.85 16.52 -0.47
N ASN A 306 -9.17 17.18 0.46
CA ASN A 306 -9.54 17.29 1.87
C ASN A 306 -9.70 15.93 2.61
N CYS A 307 -9.08 14.87 2.12
CA CYS A 307 -9.09 13.56 2.77
C CYS A 307 -8.04 13.48 3.88
N SER A 308 -6.95 14.23 3.71
CA SER A 308 -5.83 14.18 4.64
C SER A 308 -5.26 15.56 4.93
N VAL A 309 -4.55 15.66 6.06
CA VAL A 309 -3.75 16.83 6.42
C VAL A 309 -2.36 16.40 6.85
N LYS A 310 -1.33 17.14 6.45
CA LYS A 310 0.05 16.88 6.86
C LYS A 310 0.24 17.26 8.32
N LEU A 311 0.85 16.36 9.11
CA LEU A 311 1.32 16.61 10.45
C LEU A 311 2.84 16.72 10.46
N CYS A 312 3.36 17.89 10.78
CA CYS A 312 4.79 18.10 11.01
C CYS A 312 5.16 17.62 12.43
N ILE A 313 6.07 16.66 12.49
CA ILE A 313 6.55 16.06 13.74
C ILE A 313 8.06 16.18 13.90
N ASN A 314 8.71 17.08 13.13
CA ASN A 314 10.12 17.36 13.27
C ASN A 314 10.40 18.18 14.53
N LYS A 315 11.61 18.06 15.06
CA LYS A 315 12.03 18.81 16.23
C LYS A 315 11.96 20.31 15.98
N GLY A 316 11.17 21.01 16.80
CA GLY A 316 10.99 22.46 16.67
C GLY A 316 10.10 22.93 15.53
N GLU A 317 9.52 22.03 14.74
CA GLU A 317 8.67 22.32 13.59
C GLU A 317 7.37 21.53 13.67
N THR A 318 6.52 21.82 14.66
CA THR A 318 5.21 21.18 14.79
C THR A 318 4.10 22.13 14.35
N ASN A 319 3.03 21.58 13.74
CA ASN A 319 1.88 22.35 13.26
C ASN A 319 0.55 21.86 13.90
N PHE A 320 0.58 21.49 15.16
CA PHE A 320 -0.55 20.84 15.83
C PHE A 320 -1.82 21.69 15.80
N ASP A 321 -1.73 22.99 16.05
CA ASP A 321 -2.89 23.91 16.05
C ASP A 321 -3.52 24.04 14.66
N GLU A 322 -2.70 24.08 13.61
CA GLU A 322 -3.17 24.08 12.22
C GLU A 322 -3.92 22.78 11.87
N VAL A 323 -3.40 21.62 12.32
CA VAL A 323 -4.03 20.32 12.13
C VAL A 323 -5.36 20.26 12.88
N PHE A 324 -5.44 20.75 14.12
CA PHE A 324 -6.69 20.82 14.87
C PHE A 324 -7.71 21.72 14.17
N THR A 325 -7.30 22.90 13.71
CA THR A 325 -8.15 23.83 12.96
C THR A 325 -8.69 23.16 11.69
N TRP A 326 -7.84 22.40 10.98
CA TRP A 326 -8.25 21.68 9.78
C TRP A 326 -9.26 20.55 10.12
N LEU A 327 -9.03 19.78 11.18
CA LEU A 327 -9.94 18.70 11.63
C LEU A 327 -11.32 19.20 12.03
N GLU A 328 -11.43 20.45 12.52
CA GLU A 328 -12.67 21.09 12.96
C GLU A 328 -13.38 21.86 11.84
N SER A 329 -12.72 22.00 10.66
CA SER A 329 -13.33 22.67 9.53
C SER A 329 -14.34 21.77 8.81
N ASP A 330 -15.47 22.35 8.36
CA ASP A 330 -16.51 21.67 7.58
C ASP A 330 -16.09 21.55 6.10
N LYS A 331 -15.09 20.71 5.84
CA LYS A 331 -14.59 20.48 4.48
C LYS A 331 -15.15 19.18 3.92
N LYS A 332 -15.73 19.27 2.74
CA LYS A 332 -16.21 18.10 2.02
C LYS A 332 -15.02 17.31 1.46
N MET A 333 -14.95 16.02 1.76
CA MET A 333 -13.97 15.10 1.21
C MET A 333 -14.37 14.69 -0.21
N GLY A 334 -13.40 14.67 -1.13
CA GLY A 334 -13.56 14.17 -2.49
C GLY A 334 -12.84 12.84 -2.66
N THR A 335 -13.49 11.83 -3.23
CA THR A 335 -12.90 10.49 -3.43
C THR A 335 -12.71 10.11 -4.90
N GLY A 336 -13.09 10.98 -5.82
CA GLY A 336 -13.02 10.72 -7.26
C GLY A 336 -11.61 10.40 -7.79
N TRP A 337 -10.58 10.84 -7.09
CA TRP A 337 -9.18 10.55 -7.42
C TRP A 337 -8.79 9.06 -7.25
N LEU A 338 -9.60 8.27 -6.55
CA LEU A 338 -9.40 6.84 -6.35
C LEU A 338 -10.02 5.99 -7.48
N GLY A 339 -10.86 6.59 -8.34
CA GLY A 339 -11.54 5.87 -9.41
C GLY A 339 -12.91 5.33 -9.01
N ASN A 340 -13.45 4.42 -9.83
CA ASN A 340 -14.84 3.96 -9.76
C ASN A 340 -15.03 2.50 -9.36
N GLY A 341 -13.96 1.76 -9.06
CA GLY A 341 -14.05 0.34 -8.66
C GLY A 341 -14.21 -0.64 -9.83
N ASN A 342 -13.72 -0.30 -11.02
CA ASN A 342 -13.64 -1.21 -12.16
C ASN A 342 -12.18 -1.48 -12.59
N THR A 343 -11.23 -1.15 -11.74
CA THR A 343 -9.80 -1.14 -12.04
C THR A 343 -9.29 -2.49 -12.53
N SER A 344 -9.70 -3.60 -11.90
CA SER A 344 -9.27 -4.94 -12.31
C SER A 344 -9.69 -5.25 -13.74
N LYS A 345 -10.91 -4.93 -14.15
CA LYS A 345 -11.40 -5.18 -15.51
C LYS A 345 -10.72 -4.30 -16.55
N GLU A 346 -10.44 -3.04 -16.21
CA GLU A 346 -9.71 -2.12 -17.10
C GLU A 346 -8.27 -2.60 -17.32
N ILE A 347 -7.57 -3.03 -16.26
CA ILE A 347 -6.24 -3.63 -16.37
C ILE A 347 -6.26 -4.82 -17.34
N ILE A 348 -7.22 -5.74 -17.16
CA ILE A 348 -7.33 -6.93 -18.02
C ILE A 348 -7.64 -6.56 -19.45
N GLY A 349 -8.54 -5.60 -19.70
CA GLY A 349 -8.84 -5.10 -21.03
C GLY A 349 -7.58 -4.61 -21.77
N HIS A 350 -6.79 -3.79 -21.10
CA HIS A 350 -5.53 -3.29 -21.67
C HIS A 350 -4.49 -4.38 -21.86
N ILE A 351 -4.39 -5.39 -21.01
CA ILE A 351 -3.49 -6.54 -21.22
C ILE A 351 -3.91 -7.35 -22.43
N ILE A 352 -5.22 -7.58 -22.61
CA ILE A 352 -5.75 -8.29 -23.79
C ILE A 352 -5.37 -7.53 -25.07
N ASP A 353 -5.52 -6.21 -25.08
CA ASP A 353 -5.17 -5.38 -26.24
C ASP A 353 -3.66 -5.35 -26.49
N PHE A 354 -2.84 -5.26 -25.44
CA PHE A 354 -1.38 -5.34 -25.50
C PHE A 354 -0.87 -6.65 -26.15
N PHE A 355 -1.59 -7.75 -25.97
CA PHE A 355 -1.23 -9.02 -26.62
C PHE A 355 -1.69 -9.15 -28.09
N LYS A 356 -2.49 -8.21 -28.59
CA LYS A 356 -2.90 -8.16 -30.00
C LYS A 356 -1.91 -7.37 -30.87
N GLU A 357 -1.13 -6.48 -30.23
CA GLU A 357 -0.04 -5.74 -30.91
C GLU A 357 1.21 -6.62 -31.10
#